data_f402d5314941e3ca5ea82a30c2e01154
#
_entry.id   f402d5314941e3ca5ea82a30c2e01154
#
_cell.length_a   1.000
_cell.length_b   1.000
_cell.length_c   1.000
_cell.angle_alpha   90.00
_cell.angle_beta   90.00
_cell.angle_gamma   90.00
#
_symmetry.space_group_name_H-M   'P 1'
#
loop_
_entity.id
_entity.type
_entity.pdbx_description
1 polymer ?
#
loop_
_entity_poly.entity_id
_entity_poly.type
_entity_poly.pdbx_seq_one_letter_code
_entity_poly.pdbx_strand_id
1 'polypeptide(L)'
;MSHALTKAKHEGVTAEQLDHFFKTALVSPVLTAHPTEVRRKSTMRREMSIAELLEKRERVDWTNKETDLIDKALRREVLTIWQTDILRRTKLQISDEIQNGLSYYDQTFFAELPRFYADLEEELEQQELNPKPVEIPSFLRMGSW
;
A
#
# COMPACT_ATOMS: atom_id res chain seq x y z
N MET A 1 2.90 8.43 -12.06
CA MET A 1 1.67 8.44 -12.89
C MET A 1 1.69 9.60 -13.86
N SER A 2 1.89 10.82 -13.42
CA SER A 2 1.98 12.04 -14.22
C SER A 2 2.89 11.92 -15.46
N HIS A 3 4.12 11.44 -15.30
CA HIS A 3 5.05 11.29 -16.43
C HIS A 3 4.51 10.38 -17.56
N ALA A 4 3.81 9.31 -17.25
CA ALA A 4 3.26 8.39 -18.25
C ALA A 4 2.10 9.05 -19.02
N LEU A 5 1.22 9.76 -18.34
CA LEU A 5 0.10 10.47 -18.97
C LEU A 5 0.58 11.67 -19.78
N THR A 6 1.55 12.43 -19.29
CA THR A 6 2.18 13.52 -20.07
C THR A 6 2.82 12.99 -21.35
N LYS A 7 3.52 11.85 -21.26
CA LYS A 7 4.10 11.20 -22.44
C LYS A 7 3.02 10.75 -23.42
N ALA A 8 1.96 10.10 -22.94
CA ALA A 8 0.84 9.67 -23.77
C ALA A 8 0.19 10.85 -24.51
N LYS A 9 -0.05 11.98 -23.81
CA LYS A 9 -0.57 13.22 -24.41
C LYS A 9 0.37 13.75 -25.50
N HIS A 10 1.68 13.76 -25.24
CA HIS A 10 2.68 14.24 -26.19
C HIS A 10 2.77 13.34 -27.45
N GLU A 11 2.52 12.04 -27.28
CA GLU A 11 2.46 11.07 -28.39
C GLU A 11 1.12 11.08 -29.12
N GLY A 12 0.20 11.97 -28.75
CA GLY A 12 -1.09 12.17 -29.43
C GLY A 12 -2.17 11.17 -29.04
N VAL A 13 -2.02 10.51 -27.89
CA VAL A 13 -3.08 9.63 -27.35
C VAL A 13 -4.30 10.48 -27.00
N THR A 14 -5.47 10.11 -27.55
CA THR A 14 -6.72 10.83 -27.32
C THR A 14 -7.41 10.33 -26.03
N ALA A 15 -8.29 11.17 -25.51
CA ALA A 15 -9.13 10.81 -24.37
C ALA A 15 -10.01 9.57 -24.64
N GLU A 16 -10.48 9.39 -25.88
CA GLU A 16 -11.28 8.22 -26.29
C GLU A 16 -10.44 6.93 -26.27
N GLN A 17 -9.16 7.02 -26.67
CA GLN A 17 -8.24 5.88 -26.61
C GLN A 17 -7.93 5.50 -25.15
N LEU A 18 -7.78 6.48 -24.27
CA LEU A 18 -7.61 6.23 -22.83
C LEU A 18 -8.86 5.64 -22.20
N ASP A 19 -10.05 6.15 -22.54
CA ASP A 19 -11.32 5.58 -22.08
C ASP A 19 -11.46 4.11 -22.50
N HIS A 20 -11.15 3.81 -23.77
CA HIS A 20 -11.13 2.43 -24.25
C HIS A 20 -10.10 1.57 -23.52
N PHE A 21 -8.90 2.10 -23.29
CA PHE A 21 -7.85 1.41 -22.53
C PHE A 21 -8.32 1.05 -21.13
N PHE A 22 -8.84 2.00 -20.36
CA PHE A 22 -9.28 1.75 -18.99
C PHE A 22 -10.51 0.81 -18.91
N LYS A 23 -11.35 0.76 -19.94
CA LYS A 23 -12.47 -0.18 -20.03
C LYS A 23 -12.04 -1.62 -20.34
N THR A 24 -10.91 -1.78 -21.03
CA THR A 24 -10.45 -3.09 -21.50
C THR A 24 -9.23 -3.62 -20.75
N ALA A 25 -8.41 -2.74 -20.21
CA ALA A 25 -7.21 -3.12 -19.48
C ALA A 25 -7.55 -3.76 -18.13
N LEU A 26 -6.75 -4.76 -17.77
CA LEU A 26 -6.84 -5.43 -16.49
C LEU A 26 -5.44 -5.57 -15.90
N VAL A 27 -5.23 -4.99 -14.73
CA VAL A 27 -4.06 -5.25 -13.89
C VAL A 27 -4.52 -6.07 -12.69
N SER A 28 -4.02 -7.29 -12.58
CA SER A 28 -4.40 -8.20 -11.50
C SER A 28 -3.14 -8.66 -10.77
N PRO A 29 -2.67 -7.92 -9.77
CA PRO A 29 -1.60 -8.39 -8.90
C PRO A 29 -2.01 -9.67 -8.18
N VAL A 30 -1.11 -10.64 -8.14
CA VAL A 30 -1.34 -11.93 -7.47
C VAL A 30 -0.51 -11.95 -6.18
N LEU A 31 -1.20 -12.10 -5.05
CA LEU A 31 -0.55 -12.36 -3.78
C LEU A 31 -0.18 -13.85 -3.71
N THR A 32 1.11 -14.16 -3.75
CA THR A 32 1.59 -15.53 -3.54
C THR A 32 1.88 -15.72 -2.05
N ALA A 33 1.23 -16.69 -1.42
CA ALA A 33 1.56 -17.08 -0.06
C ALA A 33 2.71 -18.09 -0.07
N HIS A 34 3.87 -17.66 0.47
CA HIS A 34 4.92 -18.61 0.84
C HIS A 34 4.72 -19.00 2.31
N PRO A 35 4.54 -20.28 2.64
CA PRO A 35 4.33 -20.74 4.01
C PRO A 35 5.43 -20.30 4.98
N THR A 36 6.65 -20.07 4.48
CA THR A 36 7.80 -19.59 5.23
C THR A 36 7.72 -18.09 5.56
N GLU A 37 6.88 -17.33 4.86
CA GLU A 37 6.79 -15.87 4.99
C GLU A 37 5.61 -15.41 5.87
N VAL A 38 4.79 -16.34 6.37
CA VAL A 38 3.69 -15.97 7.27
C VAL A 38 4.24 -15.45 8.58
N ARG A 39 4.36 -14.14 8.65
CA ARG A 39 4.84 -13.43 9.83
C ARG A 39 3.78 -13.42 10.94
N ARG A 40 4.23 -13.35 12.18
CA ARG A 40 3.30 -13.16 13.32
C ARG A 40 2.68 -11.78 13.22
N LYS A 41 1.35 -11.70 13.38
CA LYS A 41 0.63 -10.40 13.43
C LYS A 41 1.22 -9.43 14.47
N SER A 42 1.74 -9.96 15.59
CA SER A 42 2.42 -9.15 16.60
C SER A 42 3.70 -8.49 16.08
N THR A 43 4.50 -9.21 15.31
CA THR A 43 5.73 -8.68 14.69
C THR A 43 5.38 -7.60 13.66
N MET A 44 4.43 -7.87 12.77
CA MET A 44 3.97 -6.89 11.77
C MET A 44 3.47 -5.59 12.41
N ARG A 45 2.66 -5.69 13.49
CA ARG A 45 2.20 -4.51 14.22
C ARG A 45 3.36 -3.69 14.81
N ARG A 46 4.40 -4.36 15.31
CA ARG A 46 5.59 -3.67 15.84
C ARG A 46 6.38 -2.98 14.73
N GLU A 47 6.55 -3.64 13.58
CA GLU A 47 7.19 -3.04 12.40
C GLU A 47 6.43 -1.79 11.94
N MET A 48 5.09 -1.86 11.86
CA MET A 48 4.26 -0.69 11.53
C MET A 48 4.40 0.44 12.57
N SER A 49 4.37 0.10 13.87
CA SER A 49 4.58 1.08 14.94
C SER A 49 5.96 1.76 14.84
N ILE A 50 7.00 1.02 14.48
CA ILE A 50 8.33 1.57 14.26
C ILE A 50 8.31 2.54 13.05
N ALA A 51 7.67 2.16 11.94
CA ALA A 51 7.57 3.02 10.76
C ALA A 51 6.85 4.34 11.08
N GLU A 52 5.71 4.28 11.79
CA GLU A 52 4.97 5.47 12.25
C GLU A 52 5.81 6.37 13.19
N LEU A 53 6.57 5.76 14.10
CA LEU A 53 7.41 6.51 15.03
C LEU A 53 8.60 7.17 14.31
N LEU A 54 9.17 6.51 13.29
CA LEU A 54 10.23 7.08 12.45
C LEU A 54 9.69 8.26 11.64
N GLU A 55 8.52 8.12 11.02
CA GLU A 55 7.87 9.20 10.29
C GLU A 55 7.58 10.40 11.22
N LYS A 56 7.06 10.14 12.41
CA LYS A 56 6.88 11.20 13.42
C LYS A 56 8.18 11.88 13.79
N ARG A 57 9.26 11.11 13.94
CA ARG A 57 10.58 11.62 14.34
C ARG A 57 11.19 12.59 13.30
N GLU A 58 10.87 12.42 12.04
CA GLU A 58 11.37 13.27 10.95
C GLU A 58 10.71 14.66 10.90
N ARG A 59 9.61 14.87 11.61
CA ARG A 59 8.97 16.19 11.68
C ARG A 59 9.85 17.18 12.45
N VAL A 60 10.02 18.37 11.88
CA VAL A 60 10.97 19.40 12.36
C VAL A 60 10.51 20.12 13.64
N ASP A 61 9.21 20.08 13.96
CA ASP A 61 8.58 20.92 14.97
C ASP A 61 8.55 20.34 16.40
N TRP A 62 9.28 19.24 16.65
CA TRP A 62 9.32 18.60 17.95
C TRP A 62 10.24 19.31 18.93
N THR A 63 9.80 19.46 20.18
CA THR A 63 10.66 19.84 21.29
C THR A 63 11.62 18.70 21.66
N ASN A 64 12.74 19.02 22.31
CA ASN A 64 13.70 18.00 22.78
C ASN A 64 13.04 16.92 23.64
N LYS A 65 12.03 17.29 24.45
CA LYS A 65 11.30 16.34 25.28
C LYS A 65 10.42 15.39 24.47
N GLU A 66 9.79 15.88 23.43
CA GLU A 66 8.95 15.06 22.52
C GLU A 66 9.82 14.10 21.72
N THR A 67 10.96 14.58 21.21
CA THR A 67 11.94 13.72 20.52
C THR A 67 12.46 12.60 21.43
N ASP A 68 12.78 12.89 22.69
CA ASP A 68 13.20 11.88 23.68
C ASP A 68 12.10 10.84 23.95
N LEU A 69 10.85 11.26 23.98
CA LEU A 69 9.72 10.33 24.14
C LEU A 69 9.56 9.40 22.91
N ILE A 70 9.73 9.93 21.69
CA ILE A 70 9.70 9.15 20.45
C ILE A 70 10.85 8.14 20.44
N ASP A 71 12.08 8.56 20.77
CA ASP A 71 13.25 7.69 20.82
C ASP A 71 13.11 6.58 21.86
N LYS A 72 12.53 6.86 23.02
CA LYS A 72 12.19 5.84 24.03
C LYS A 72 11.15 4.84 23.51
N ALA A 73 10.13 5.32 22.81
CA ALA A 73 9.12 4.46 22.19
C ALA A 73 9.75 3.56 21.12
N LEU A 74 10.55 4.11 20.21
CA LEU A 74 11.29 3.37 19.19
C LEU A 74 12.15 2.27 19.82
N ARG A 75 12.93 2.62 20.83
CA ARG A 75 13.80 1.68 21.52
C ARG A 75 12.99 0.52 22.13
N ARG A 76 11.84 0.79 22.71
CA ARG A 76 10.95 -0.24 23.26
C ARG A 76 10.44 -1.19 22.17
N GLU A 77 9.96 -0.67 21.04
CA GLU A 77 9.46 -1.50 19.94
C GLU A 77 10.57 -2.39 19.35
N VAL A 78 11.75 -1.82 19.10
CA VAL A 78 12.93 -2.54 18.59
C VAL A 78 13.38 -3.64 19.57
N LEU A 79 13.48 -3.33 20.86
CA LEU A 79 13.85 -4.32 21.86
C LEU A 79 12.80 -5.44 21.97
N THR A 80 11.52 -5.12 21.80
CA THR A 80 10.46 -6.14 21.82
C THR A 80 10.59 -7.09 20.63
N ILE A 81 10.89 -6.58 19.42
CA ILE A 81 11.16 -7.45 18.25
C ILE A 81 12.43 -8.29 18.49
N TRP A 82 13.49 -7.68 18.97
CA TRP A 82 14.75 -8.36 19.25
C TRP A 82 14.60 -9.55 20.23
N GLN A 83 13.75 -9.39 21.24
CA GLN A 83 13.46 -10.43 22.24
C GLN A 83 12.38 -11.42 21.78
N THR A 84 11.76 -11.21 20.64
CA THR A 84 10.71 -12.09 20.12
C THR A 84 11.35 -13.19 19.27
N ASP A 85 11.03 -14.45 19.58
CA ASP A 85 11.42 -15.58 18.72
C ASP A 85 10.69 -15.47 17.38
N ILE A 86 11.45 -15.10 16.33
CA ILE A 86 10.92 -14.90 14.97
C ILE A 86 10.54 -16.25 14.36
N LEU A 87 11.24 -17.33 14.75
CA LEU A 87 10.96 -18.66 14.23
C LEU A 87 9.66 -19.22 14.83
N ARG A 88 8.72 -19.56 13.97
CA ARG A 88 7.52 -20.31 14.39
C ARG A 88 7.91 -21.76 14.67
N ARG A 89 7.63 -22.21 15.87
CA ARG A 89 7.79 -23.63 16.27
C ARG A 89 6.54 -24.46 15.96
N THR A 90 5.42 -23.81 15.67
CA THR A 90 4.15 -24.47 15.32
C THR A 90 3.95 -24.49 13.81
N LYS A 91 3.49 -25.66 13.30
CA LYS A 91 3.13 -25.82 11.90
C LYS A 91 1.99 -24.85 11.53
N LEU A 92 2.15 -24.14 10.43
CA LEU A 92 1.12 -23.26 9.88
C LEU A 92 -0.09 -24.08 9.43
N GLN A 93 -1.28 -23.55 9.70
CA GLN A 93 -2.53 -24.04 9.16
C GLN A 93 -2.95 -23.17 7.97
N ILE A 94 -3.75 -23.72 7.06
CA ILE A 94 -4.28 -22.99 5.90
C ILE A 94 -5.04 -21.74 6.35
N SER A 95 -5.74 -21.80 7.47
CA SER A 95 -6.42 -20.66 8.08
C SER A 95 -5.49 -19.50 8.45
N ASP A 96 -4.24 -19.81 8.85
CA ASP A 96 -3.24 -18.78 9.17
C ASP A 96 -2.79 -18.06 7.88
N GLU A 97 -2.65 -18.79 6.79
CA GLU A 97 -2.29 -18.24 5.49
C GLU A 97 -3.39 -17.34 4.92
N ILE A 98 -4.65 -17.80 4.98
CA ILE A 98 -5.81 -17.00 4.57
C ILE A 98 -5.89 -15.71 5.40
N GLN A 99 -5.78 -15.80 6.73
CA GLN A 99 -5.81 -14.63 7.58
C GLN A 99 -4.65 -13.66 7.32
N ASN A 100 -3.48 -14.18 6.96
CA ASN A 100 -2.35 -13.35 6.58
C ASN A 100 -2.65 -12.60 5.26
N GLY A 101 -3.15 -13.29 4.25
CA GLY A 101 -3.59 -12.68 2.99
C GLY A 101 -4.63 -11.58 3.21
N LEU A 102 -5.68 -11.87 3.99
CA LEU A 102 -6.73 -10.89 4.32
C LEU A 102 -6.19 -9.66 5.06
N SER A 103 -5.14 -9.81 5.87
CA SER A 103 -4.56 -8.67 6.60
C SER A 103 -3.96 -7.59 5.67
N TYR A 104 -3.52 -7.93 4.46
CA TYR A 104 -3.04 -6.96 3.48
C TYR A 104 -4.17 -6.10 2.93
N TYR A 105 -5.40 -6.66 2.82
CA TYR A 105 -6.57 -5.88 2.42
C TYR A 105 -6.91 -4.83 3.46
N ASP A 106 -6.99 -5.23 4.74
CA ASP A 106 -7.31 -4.31 5.84
C ASP A 106 -6.23 -3.24 6.05
N GLN A 107 -4.96 -3.61 5.92
CA GLN A 107 -3.84 -2.71 6.25
C GLN A 107 -3.44 -1.79 5.11
N THR A 108 -3.72 -2.18 3.87
CA THR A 108 -3.20 -1.47 2.70
C THR A 108 -4.26 -1.23 1.63
N PHE A 109 -4.81 -2.29 1.05
CA PHE A 109 -5.59 -2.14 -0.19
C PHE A 109 -6.88 -1.35 -0.02
N PHE A 110 -7.60 -1.52 1.09
CA PHE A 110 -8.84 -0.78 1.32
C PHE A 110 -8.61 0.73 1.50
N ALA A 111 -7.44 1.12 1.98
CA ALA A 111 -7.10 2.53 2.12
C ALA A 111 -6.48 3.10 0.83
N GLU A 112 -5.59 2.35 0.19
CA GLU A 112 -4.77 2.87 -0.89
C GLU A 112 -5.44 2.80 -2.28
N LEU A 113 -6.30 1.81 -2.54
CA LEU A 113 -6.99 1.72 -3.83
C LEU A 113 -7.89 2.93 -4.12
N PRO A 114 -8.74 3.39 -3.18
CA PRO A 114 -9.52 4.61 -3.41
C PRO A 114 -8.67 5.84 -3.67
N ARG A 115 -7.55 5.98 -2.95
CA ARG A 115 -6.60 7.08 -3.16
C ARG A 115 -5.96 7.01 -4.53
N PHE A 116 -5.51 5.82 -4.93
CA PHE A 116 -4.94 5.61 -6.26
C PHE A 116 -5.90 6.02 -7.38
N TYR A 117 -7.19 5.67 -7.27
CA TYR A 117 -8.19 6.07 -8.26
C TYR A 117 -8.46 7.57 -8.23
N ALA A 118 -8.55 8.19 -7.05
CA ALA A 118 -8.70 9.63 -6.93
C ALA A 118 -7.51 10.39 -7.54
N ASP A 119 -6.29 9.96 -7.25
CA ASP A 119 -5.08 10.54 -7.82
C ASP A 119 -5.00 10.35 -9.35
N LEU A 120 -5.50 9.22 -9.86
CA LEU A 120 -5.57 8.97 -11.29
C LEU A 120 -6.58 9.89 -11.97
N GLU A 121 -7.77 10.07 -11.40
CA GLU A 121 -8.79 10.98 -11.92
C GLU A 121 -8.28 12.43 -11.93
N GLU A 122 -7.70 12.89 -10.84
CA GLU A 122 -7.11 14.23 -10.74
C GLU A 122 -6.03 14.45 -11.81
N GLU A 123 -5.15 13.48 -12.01
CA GLU A 123 -4.09 13.57 -13.00
C GLU A 123 -4.62 13.58 -14.44
N LEU A 124 -5.67 12.80 -14.74
CA LEU A 124 -6.35 12.81 -16.03
C LEU A 124 -7.02 14.17 -16.32
N GLU A 125 -7.64 14.78 -15.29
CA GLU A 125 -8.23 16.12 -15.39
C GLU A 125 -7.15 17.18 -15.66
N GLN A 126 -6.04 17.16 -14.92
CA GLN A 126 -4.93 18.09 -15.10
C GLN A 126 -4.31 18.02 -16.51
N GLN A 127 -4.31 16.83 -17.10
CA GLN A 127 -3.80 16.63 -18.47
C GLN A 127 -4.85 16.91 -19.55
N GLU A 128 -6.07 17.28 -19.19
CA GLU A 128 -7.21 17.46 -20.11
C GLU A 128 -7.51 16.21 -20.96
N LEU A 129 -7.23 15.04 -20.39
CA LEU A 129 -7.45 13.74 -21.03
C LEU A 129 -8.74 13.05 -20.56
N ASN A 130 -9.56 13.74 -19.77
CA ASN A 130 -10.79 13.24 -19.23
C ASN A 130 -12.02 13.81 -19.97
N PRO A 131 -12.58 13.13 -20.99
CA PRO A 131 -13.66 13.68 -21.81
C PRO A 131 -15.04 13.59 -21.15
N LYS A 132 -15.22 12.74 -20.14
CA LYS A 132 -16.45 12.55 -19.36
C LYS A 132 -16.07 12.00 -17.98
N PRO A 133 -16.93 12.12 -16.94
CA PRO A 133 -16.70 11.38 -15.70
C PRO A 133 -16.55 9.90 -16.08
N VAL A 134 -15.30 9.49 -16.13
CA VAL A 134 -14.95 8.12 -16.46
C VAL A 134 -15.39 7.32 -15.25
N GLU A 135 -16.43 6.50 -15.43
CA GLU A 135 -16.51 5.30 -14.62
C GLU A 135 -15.26 4.51 -14.95
N ILE A 136 -14.14 4.80 -14.28
CA ILE A 136 -12.93 4.00 -14.41
C ILE A 136 -13.34 2.64 -13.86
N PRO A 137 -13.68 1.68 -14.72
CA PRO A 137 -13.98 0.35 -14.23
C PRO A 137 -12.74 -0.13 -13.52
N SER A 138 -12.88 -0.96 -12.52
CA SER A 138 -11.79 -1.47 -11.71
C SER A 138 -10.75 -2.20 -12.58
N PHE A 139 -9.92 -1.41 -13.32
CA PHE A 139 -8.85 -1.99 -14.13
C PHE A 139 -7.77 -2.61 -13.25
N LEU A 140 -7.63 -2.14 -12.01
CA LEU A 140 -6.79 -2.74 -10.99
C LEU A 140 -7.67 -3.64 -10.10
N ARG A 141 -7.59 -4.94 -10.32
CA ARG A 141 -8.30 -5.93 -9.53
C ARG A 141 -7.33 -6.67 -8.63
N MET A 142 -7.58 -6.61 -7.32
CA MET A 142 -6.84 -7.44 -6.37
C MET A 142 -7.55 -8.80 -6.32
N GLY A 143 -7.01 -9.77 -7.05
CA GLY A 143 -7.47 -11.16 -7.04
C GLY A 143 -6.73 -11.98 -6.00
N SER A 144 -7.45 -12.89 -5.36
CA SER A 144 -6.85 -14.09 -4.79
C SER A 144 -6.87 -15.17 -5.88
N TRP A 145 -5.81 -15.95 -5.96
CA TRP A 145 -5.79 -17.22 -6.70
C TRP A 145 -6.79 -18.21 -6.14
#